data_9ec0a1016409a5c7580b58527a06fd21
#
_entry.id   9ec0a1016409a5c7580b58527a06fd21
#
_cell.length_a   1.000
_cell.length_b   1.000
_cell.length_c   1.000
_cell.angle_alpha   90.00
_cell.angle_beta   90.00
_cell.angle_gamma   90.00
#
_symmetry.space_group_name_H-M   'P 1'
#
loop_
_entity.id
_entity.type
_entity.pdbx_description
1 polymer ?
#
loop_
_entity_poly.entity_id
_entity_poly.type
_entity_poly.pdbx_seq_one_letter_code
_entity_poly.pdbx_strand_id
1 'polypeptide(L)'
;MNAPIAPALHPPGGASSSPSLLEAEHSPALLWLLLLGILALRIVGLAVSNAELYFDEAQYWAWAQEPAFGYYTKPPLIAWIIGATTALCGDTPFCVRLPSPLMHMATSLVIYAIAAKLHSRRVAFWAALVYAVLPGTSVSATLMSTDVPLLLFWSLALLALVHHVERPSLAAGLALGAAIGLGLNAKYAMAFFLACYAVYAAFSPKARASLKHPGTWAGLVVALMLIAPNLLWNAQHQFATFEHTRQNAAWGDRFPNILGLLAFIGTQIAIVGPVPFAAFMLASWGRSSGVEAEPRRLLLAMSLPVFVLIAAQALISKANGNWAATAFPAAVVLAVAVMVALDWRRGMIATMAISAVALIGVTFAGSLAGTLTVGPIGRELGKMVGWGDFAAKVRSIAEVNDLKTVVFVGRGLTASMIYELRESGLDVRAYTVDRNAPTDHFEMTRPWSPTDAGPVLVVFAWAGPSFGEFAARATLVEQFKTEIFLARGSDWIASAYRVD
;
A
#
# COMPACT_ATOMS: atom_id res chain seq x y z
N MET A 1 -19.54 80.67 33.66
CA MET A 1 -20.76 79.90 33.36
C MET A 1 -20.31 78.59 32.76
N ASN A 2 -20.30 77.56 33.59
CA ASN A 2 -19.89 76.16 33.18
C ASN A 2 -21.15 75.37 32.82
N ALA A 3 -21.20 74.90 31.60
CA ALA A 3 -22.23 73.96 31.16
C ALA A 3 -21.85 72.51 31.60
N PRO A 4 -22.82 71.72 32.06
CA PRO A 4 -22.53 70.35 32.53
C PRO A 4 -22.33 69.38 31.31
N ILE A 5 -21.31 68.55 31.45
CA ILE A 5 -21.00 67.43 30.53
C ILE A 5 -22.02 66.32 30.79
N ALA A 6 -22.76 65.85 29.72
CA ALA A 6 -23.65 64.72 29.77
C ALA A 6 -22.87 63.41 29.87
N PRO A 7 -23.37 62.37 30.59
CA PRO A 7 -22.68 61.10 30.70
C PRO A 7 -22.80 60.30 29.39
N ALA A 8 -21.69 59.68 28.96
CA ALA A 8 -21.62 58.79 27.83
C ALA A 8 -22.48 57.54 28.08
N LEU A 9 -23.44 57.29 27.22
CA LEU A 9 -24.21 56.03 27.16
C LEU A 9 -23.26 54.87 26.75
N HIS A 10 -23.11 53.92 27.65
CA HIS A 10 -22.48 52.61 27.32
C HIS A 10 -23.35 51.91 26.29
N PRO A 11 -22.78 51.32 25.20
CA PRO A 11 -23.54 50.46 24.30
C PRO A 11 -23.96 49.19 25.06
N PRO A 12 -25.14 48.64 24.75
CA PRO A 12 -25.66 47.45 25.40
C PRO A 12 -24.77 46.26 25.12
N GLY A 13 -24.61 45.43 26.16
CA GLY A 13 -23.73 44.28 26.21
C GLY A 13 -23.79 43.40 24.97
N GLY A 14 -22.61 43.02 24.50
CA GLY A 14 -22.46 42.10 23.38
C GLY A 14 -23.24 40.82 23.60
N ALA A 15 -24.16 40.55 22.69
CA ALA A 15 -24.75 39.24 22.51
C ALA A 15 -23.61 38.24 22.35
N SER A 16 -23.57 37.23 23.19
CA SER A 16 -22.70 36.07 23.03
C SER A 16 -23.03 35.47 21.66
N SER A 17 -22.24 35.78 20.64
CA SER A 17 -22.33 35.14 19.35
C SER A 17 -22.11 33.65 19.61
N SER A 18 -23.14 32.85 19.41
CA SER A 18 -23.00 31.41 19.29
C SER A 18 -21.86 31.15 18.32
N PRO A 19 -20.91 30.22 18.62
CA PRO A 19 -19.80 29.94 17.73
C PRO A 19 -20.39 29.68 16.34
N SER A 20 -19.90 30.39 15.34
CA SER A 20 -20.40 30.25 13.98
C SER A 20 -20.25 28.78 13.58
N LEU A 21 -21.22 28.22 12.86
CA LEU A 21 -21.14 26.86 12.31
C LEU A 21 -19.79 26.60 11.63
N LEU A 22 -19.13 27.64 11.11
CA LEU A 22 -17.78 27.61 10.53
C LEU A 22 -16.66 27.30 11.56
N GLU A 23 -16.81 27.66 12.83
CA GLU A 23 -15.85 27.29 13.88
C GLU A 23 -16.07 25.84 14.35
N ALA A 24 -17.30 25.35 14.32
CA ALA A 24 -17.62 23.95 14.57
C ALA A 24 -17.12 23.02 13.44
N GLU A 25 -17.07 23.51 12.18
CA GLU A 25 -16.65 22.77 10.99
C GLU A 25 -15.22 22.21 11.06
N HIS A 26 -14.36 22.70 11.93
CA HIS A 26 -12.96 22.26 12.05
C HIS A 26 -12.64 21.70 13.44
N SER A 27 -13.66 21.28 14.18
CA SER A 27 -13.49 20.70 15.50
C SER A 27 -12.81 19.33 15.41
N PRO A 28 -11.88 19.00 16.32
CA PRO A 28 -11.31 17.65 16.40
C PRO A 28 -12.38 16.56 16.57
N ALA A 29 -13.46 16.86 17.30
CA ALA A 29 -14.56 15.91 17.52
C ALA A 29 -15.29 15.55 16.20
N LEU A 30 -15.54 16.55 15.34
CA LEU A 30 -16.12 16.31 14.02
C LEU A 30 -15.18 15.48 13.14
N LEU A 31 -13.88 15.76 13.16
CA LEU A 31 -12.89 14.96 12.42
C LEU A 31 -12.93 13.50 12.88
N TRP A 32 -12.90 13.25 14.18
CA TRP A 32 -12.98 11.90 14.73
C TRP A 32 -14.26 11.19 14.29
N LEU A 33 -15.41 11.86 14.35
CA LEU A 33 -16.69 11.31 13.91
C LEU A 33 -16.66 10.90 12.42
N LEU A 34 -16.12 11.78 11.55
CA LEU A 34 -16.00 11.50 10.11
C LEU A 34 -15.02 10.36 9.82
N LEU A 35 -13.85 10.34 10.46
CA LEU A 35 -12.87 9.27 10.26
C LEU A 35 -13.37 7.92 10.79
N LEU A 36 -14.07 7.91 11.92
CA LEU A 36 -14.73 6.69 12.44
C LEU A 36 -15.88 6.24 11.53
N GLY A 37 -16.64 7.16 10.96
CA GLY A 37 -17.68 6.85 9.97
C GLY A 37 -17.09 6.22 8.70
N ILE A 38 -15.97 6.78 8.18
CA ILE A 38 -15.25 6.21 7.03
C ILE A 38 -14.70 4.83 7.38
N LEU A 39 -14.11 4.66 8.56
CA LEU A 39 -13.59 3.37 9.02
C LEU A 39 -14.72 2.34 9.12
N ALA A 40 -15.84 2.68 9.73
CA ALA A 40 -16.99 1.79 9.85
C ALA A 40 -17.53 1.39 8.47
N LEU A 41 -17.64 2.35 7.53
CA LEU A 41 -18.04 2.08 6.16
C LEU A 41 -17.11 1.06 5.49
N ARG A 42 -15.79 1.21 5.64
CA ARG A 42 -14.78 0.29 5.08
C ARG A 42 -14.85 -1.09 5.71
N ILE A 43 -15.02 -1.17 7.02
CA ILE A 43 -15.18 -2.46 7.73
C ILE A 43 -16.43 -3.17 7.24
N VAL A 44 -17.55 -2.46 7.09
CA VAL A 44 -18.79 -3.02 6.50
C VAL A 44 -18.53 -3.50 5.06
N GLY A 45 -17.84 -2.71 4.23
CA GLY A 45 -17.49 -3.10 2.87
C GLY A 45 -16.65 -4.38 2.81
N LEU A 46 -15.68 -4.54 3.72
CA LEU A 46 -14.90 -5.79 3.83
C LEU A 46 -15.76 -6.97 4.29
N ALA A 47 -16.70 -6.73 5.22
CA ALA A 47 -17.56 -7.78 5.78
C ALA A 47 -18.57 -8.31 4.75
N VAL A 48 -19.03 -7.47 3.81
CA VAL A 48 -19.98 -7.87 2.75
C VAL A 48 -19.27 -8.24 1.43
N SER A 49 -17.95 -8.25 1.40
CA SER A 49 -17.17 -8.56 0.20
C SER A 49 -17.21 -10.06 -0.10
N ASN A 50 -17.50 -10.40 -1.35
CA ASN A 50 -17.43 -11.77 -1.88
C ASN A 50 -16.07 -12.05 -2.56
N ALA A 51 -15.15 -11.06 -2.56
CA ALA A 51 -13.85 -11.22 -3.19
C ALA A 51 -12.94 -12.12 -2.36
N GLU A 52 -12.51 -13.23 -2.94
CA GLU A 52 -11.45 -14.10 -2.43
C GLU A 52 -10.12 -13.34 -2.34
N LEU A 53 -9.09 -13.93 -1.71
CA LEU A 53 -7.78 -13.27 -1.62
C LEU A 53 -7.16 -13.09 -3.01
N TYR A 54 -6.65 -11.89 -3.25
CA TYR A 54 -5.73 -11.68 -4.37
C TYR A 54 -4.45 -12.51 -4.12
N PHE A 55 -3.85 -13.06 -5.15
CA PHE A 55 -2.73 -14.00 -4.98
C PHE A 55 -1.54 -13.43 -4.17
N ASP A 56 -1.31 -12.10 -4.20
CA ASP A 56 -0.31 -11.49 -3.31
C ASP A 56 -0.75 -11.51 -1.85
N GLU A 57 -2.05 -11.33 -1.55
CA GLU A 57 -2.58 -11.45 -0.18
C GLU A 57 -2.49 -12.88 0.34
N ALA A 58 -2.83 -13.86 -0.51
CA ALA A 58 -2.67 -15.29 -0.21
C ALA A 58 -1.19 -15.63 0.07
N GLN A 59 -0.25 -15.06 -0.72
CA GLN A 59 1.18 -15.20 -0.46
C GLN A 59 1.59 -14.60 0.89
N TYR A 60 1.11 -13.42 1.24
CA TYR A 60 1.44 -12.78 2.52
C TYR A 60 0.84 -13.54 3.70
N TRP A 61 -0.35 -14.11 3.53
CA TRP A 61 -0.94 -15.00 4.53
C TRP A 61 -0.12 -16.30 4.68
N ALA A 62 0.31 -16.92 3.58
CA ALA A 62 1.17 -18.12 3.64
C ALA A 62 2.49 -17.81 4.35
N TRP A 63 3.09 -16.65 4.13
CA TRP A 63 4.28 -16.20 4.88
C TRP A 63 4.00 -15.99 6.37
N ALA A 64 2.81 -15.54 6.72
CA ALA A 64 2.42 -15.34 8.11
C ALA A 64 2.33 -16.67 8.90
N GLN A 65 2.11 -17.80 8.21
CA GLN A 65 2.13 -19.12 8.81
C GLN A 65 3.57 -19.60 9.18
N GLU A 66 4.57 -19.05 8.51
CA GLU A 66 6.00 -19.36 8.72
C GLU A 66 6.77 -18.04 8.94
N PRO A 67 6.64 -17.41 10.15
CA PRO A 67 7.24 -16.11 10.42
C PRO A 67 8.77 -16.13 10.26
N ALA A 68 9.28 -15.22 9.42
CA ALA A 68 10.69 -15.04 9.15
C ALA A 68 11.08 -13.55 9.18
N PHE A 69 12.36 -13.25 9.14
CA PHE A 69 12.88 -11.88 9.04
C PHE A 69 12.98 -11.36 7.61
N GLY A 70 12.58 -12.15 6.61
CA GLY A 70 12.53 -11.76 5.21
C GLY A 70 11.84 -12.82 4.37
N TYR A 71 11.39 -12.42 3.19
CA TYR A 71 10.78 -13.30 2.20
C TYR A 71 11.32 -12.95 0.81
N TYR A 72 11.18 -13.87 -0.14
CA TYR A 72 11.79 -13.75 -1.46
C TYR A 72 11.52 -12.39 -2.15
N THR A 73 10.30 -11.86 -2.02
CA THR A 73 9.92 -10.64 -2.74
C THR A 73 9.77 -9.40 -1.88
N LYS A 74 9.67 -9.53 -0.55
CA LYS A 74 9.34 -8.42 0.37
C LYS A 74 9.99 -8.57 1.74
N PRO A 75 10.21 -7.45 2.46
CA PRO A 75 10.50 -7.45 3.89
C PRO A 75 9.35 -8.00 4.72
N PRO A 76 9.57 -8.35 6.00
CA PRO A 76 8.68 -9.24 6.76
C PRO A 76 7.43 -8.61 7.35
N LEU A 77 7.35 -7.29 7.50
CA LEU A 77 6.33 -6.64 8.34
C LEU A 77 4.90 -6.95 7.91
N ILE A 78 4.64 -7.11 6.61
CA ILE A 78 3.29 -7.42 6.11
C ILE A 78 2.82 -8.79 6.62
N ALA A 79 3.69 -9.80 6.60
CA ALA A 79 3.38 -11.13 7.10
C ALA A 79 3.12 -11.11 8.61
N TRP A 80 3.91 -10.37 9.38
CA TRP A 80 3.70 -10.24 10.83
C TRP A 80 2.38 -9.55 11.18
N ILE A 81 1.99 -8.50 10.42
CA ILE A 81 0.70 -7.81 10.62
C ILE A 81 -0.46 -8.75 10.32
N ILE A 82 -0.42 -9.47 9.19
CA ILE A 82 -1.47 -10.43 8.82
C ILE A 82 -1.54 -11.55 9.85
N GLY A 83 -0.39 -12.12 10.25
CA GLY A 83 -0.36 -13.15 11.28
C GLY A 83 -0.97 -12.70 12.62
N ALA A 84 -0.71 -11.46 13.03
CA ALA A 84 -1.31 -10.91 14.25
C ALA A 84 -2.84 -10.78 14.14
N THR A 85 -3.37 -10.35 13.00
CA THR A 85 -4.82 -10.19 12.82
C THR A 85 -5.53 -11.53 12.61
N THR A 86 -4.98 -12.43 11.82
CA THR A 86 -5.58 -13.76 11.61
C THR A 86 -5.54 -14.61 12.87
N ALA A 87 -4.53 -14.46 13.72
CA ALA A 87 -4.51 -15.09 15.05
C ALA A 87 -5.66 -14.61 15.97
N LEU A 88 -6.18 -13.39 15.76
CA LEU A 88 -7.26 -12.81 16.57
C LEU A 88 -8.66 -13.13 16.02
N CYS A 89 -8.83 -13.18 14.71
CA CYS A 89 -10.16 -13.27 14.07
C CYS A 89 -10.27 -14.36 12.99
N GLY A 90 -9.25 -15.22 12.83
CA GLY A 90 -9.27 -16.37 11.92
C GLY A 90 -8.77 -16.07 10.50
N ASP A 91 -8.55 -17.14 9.74
CA ASP A 91 -7.95 -17.11 8.39
C ASP A 91 -8.99 -16.80 7.31
N THR A 92 -9.63 -15.64 7.42
CA THR A 92 -10.62 -15.18 6.44
C THR A 92 -10.10 -14.00 5.63
N PRO A 93 -10.59 -13.77 4.39
CA PRO A 93 -10.23 -12.58 3.62
C PRO A 93 -10.49 -11.27 4.39
N PHE A 94 -11.55 -11.22 5.21
CA PHE A 94 -11.84 -10.10 6.08
C PHE A 94 -10.69 -9.82 7.07
N CYS A 95 -10.20 -10.85 7.77
CA CYS A 95 -9.17 -10.70 8.79
C CYS A 95 -7.79 -10.38 8.18
N VAL A 96 -7.48 -10.92 7.00
CA VAL A 96 -6.29 -10.57 6.23
C VAL A 96 -6.29 -9.09 5.85
N ARG A 97 -7.45 -8.53 5.47
CA ARG A 97 -7.62 -7.15 5.00
C ARG A 97 -7.87 -6.13 6.09
N LEU A 98 -8.34 -6.53 7.25
CA LEU A 98 -8.71 -5.63 8.37
C LEU A 98 -7.63 -4.63 8.78
N PRO A 99 -6.32 -4.96 8.79
CA PRO A 99 -5.27 -3.98 9.09
C PRO A 99 -5.28 -2.77 8.16
N SER A 100 -5.68 -2.94 6.90
CA SER A 100 -5.58 -1.88 5.90
C SER A 100 -6.43 -0.64 6.23
N PRO A 101 -7.76 -0.71 6.44
CA PRO A 101 -8.54 0.46 6.82
C PRO A 101 -8.11 1.06 8.16
N LEU A 102 -7.67 0.23 9.12
CA LEU A 102 -7.18 0.70 10.43
C LEU A 102 -5.90 1.53 10.28
N MET A 103 -4.93 1.06 9.51
CA MET A 103 -3.67 1.77 9.29
C MET A 103 -3.87 3.03 8.46
N HIS A 104 -4.77 3.05 7.48
CA HIS A 104 -5.12 4.27 6.74
C HIS A 104 -5.80 5.31 7.62
N MET A 105 -6.66 4.91 8.57
CA MET A 105 -7.19 5.83 9.57
C MET A 105 -6.07 6.41 10.44
N ALA A 106 -5.16 5.58 10.94
CA ALA A 106 -3.99 6.03 11.70
C ALA A 106 -3.13 7.01 10.88
N THR A 107 -2.88 6.71 9.61
CA THR A 107 -2.16 7.60 8.68
C THR A 107 -2.86 8.95 8.55
N SER A 108 -4.20 8.98 8.44
CA SER A 108 -4.97 10.24 8.38
C SER A 108 -4.79 11.09 9.63
N LEU A 109 -4.75 10.47 10.82
CA LEU A 109 -4.49 11.16 12.09
C LEU A 109 -3.07 11.71 12.17
N VAL A 110 -2.08 10.96 11.66
CA VAL A 110 -0.69 11.44 11.57
C VAL A 110 -0.58 12.64 10.60
N ILE A 111 -1.27 12.57 9.45
CA ILE A 111 -1.36 13.69 8.49
C ILE A 111 -2.00 14.92 9.13
N TYR A 112 -3.06 14.73 9.95
CA TYR A 112 -3.62 15.82 10.76
C TYR A 112 -2.55 16.48 11.64
N ALA A 113 -1.78 15.66 12.37
CA ALA A 113 -0.74 16.16 13.27
C ALA A 113 0.36 16.92 12.51
N ILE A 114 0.81 16.41 11.37
CA ILE A 114 1.78 17.08 10.48
C ILE A 114 1.23 18.44 10.01
N ALA A 115 0.02 18.46 9.48
CA ALA A 115 -0.59 19.66 8.93
C ALA A 115 -0.91 20.70 10.02
N ALA A 116 -1.35 20.28 11.22
CA ALA A 116 -1.57 21.15 12.35
C ALA A 116 -0.28 21.82 12.86
N LYS A 117 0.84 21.10 12.74
CA LYS A 117 2.16 21.59 13.14
C LYS A 117 2.75 22.56 12.11
N LEU A 118 2.53 22.31 10.83
CA LEU A 118 3.11 23.09 9.72
C LEU A 118 2.24 24.26 9.28
N HIS A 119 0.93 24.20 9.53
CA HIS A 119 -0.05 25.16 9.02
C HIS A 119 -1.10 25.50 10.09
N SER A 120 -2.39 25.44 9.73
CA SER A 120 -3.52 25.75 10.61
C SER A 120 -4.37 24.50 10.90
N ARG A 121 -5.22 24.59 11.95
CA ARG A 121 -6.22 23.53 12.23
C ARG A 121 -7.15 23.27 11.05
N ARG A 122 -7.49 24.31 10.27
CA ARG A 122 -8.32 24.17 9.05
C ARG A 122 -7.60 23.34 8.00
N VAL A 123 -6.33 23.59 7.73
CA VAL A 123 -5.51 22.77 6.81
C VAL A 123 -5.40 21.35 7.34
N ALA A 124 -5.17 21.17 8.62
CA ALA A 124 -5.05 19.86 9.26
C ALA A 124 -6.33 19.02 9.11
N PHE A 125 -7.48 19.59 9.39
CA PHE A 125 -8.79 18.95 9.25
C PHE A 125 -8.99 18.45 7.81
N TRP A 126 -8.85 19.36 6.83
CA TRP A 126 -9.06 19.00 5.43
C TRP A 126 -7.99 18.06 4.88
N ALA A 127 -6.72 18.17 5.27
CA ALA A 127 -5.66 17.28 4.81
C ALA A 127 -5.90 15.84 5.28
N ALA A 128 -6.30 15.65 6.54
CA ALA A 128 -6.63 14.33 7.08
C ALA A 128 -7.86 13.74 6.38
N LEU A 129 -8.91 14.53 6.20
CA LEU A 129 -10.14 14.06 5.57
C LEU A 129 -9.93 13.77 4.08
N VAL A 130 -9.25 14.66 3.34
CA VAL A 130 -8.92 14.43 1.92
C VAL A 130 -8.11 13.15 1.77
N TYR A 131 -7.03 12.96 2.57
CA TYR A 131 -6.26 11.72 2.52
C TYR A 131 -7.13 10.48 2.79
N ALA A 132 -8.01 10.56 3.80
CA ALA A 132 -8.87 9.44 4.15
C ALA A 132 -9.78 9.01 2.99
N VAL A 133 -10.25 9.93 2.16
CA VAL A 133 -11.21 9.65 1.09
C VAL A 133 -10.61 9.61 -0.31
N LEU A 134 -9.30 9.89 -0.50
CA LEU A 134 -8.67 9.82 -1.83
C LEU A 134 -9.02 8.52 -2.55
N PRO A 135 -9.22 8.54 -3.87
CA PRO A 135 -9.48 7.31 -4.64
C PRO A 135 -8.41 6.24 -4.42
N GLY A 136 -7.13 6.61 -4.43
CA GLY A 136 -6.02 5.68 -4.16
C GLY A 136 -6.04 5.11 -2.75
N THR A 137 -6.33 5.92 -1.73
CA THR A 137 -6.49 5.45 -0.34
C THR A 137 -7.70 4.52 -0.21
N SER A 138 -8.78 4.81 -0.94
CA SER A 138 -9.99 3.97 -0.93
C SER A 138 -9.72 2.58 -1.53
N VAL A 139 -8.99 2.51 -2.66
CA VAL A 139 -8.54 1.22 -3.23
C VAL A 139 -7.58 0.51 -2.27
N SER A 140 -6.58 1.21 -1.75
CA SER A 140 -5.59 0.62 -0.84
C SER A 140 -6.22 0.09 0.46
N ALA A 141 -7.32 0.66 0.91
CA ALA A 141 -8.03 0.24 2.12
C ALA A 141 -8.90 -1.02 1.95
N THR A 142 -9.08 -1.53 0.72
CA THR A 142 -9.84 -2.78 0.46
C THR A 142 -8.95 -4.01 0.28
N LEU A 143 -7.64 -3.82 0.22
CA LEU A 143 -6.64 -4.87 0.02
C LEU A 143 -5.50 -4.71 1.03
N MET A 144 -4.90 -5.81 1.47
CA MET A 144 -3.70 -5.73 2.30
C MET A 144 -2.44 -5.78 1.43
N SER A 145 -1.71 -4.68 1.40
CA SER A 145 -0.46 -4.54 0.63
C SER A 145 0.66 -3.93 1.46
N THR A 146 1.90 -4.09 1.01
CA THR A 146 3.07 -3.51 1.69
C THR A 146 3.07 -1.98 1.71
N ASP A 147 2.27 -1.34 0.84
CA ASP A 147 2.14 0.11 0.82
C ASP A 147 1.36 0.63 2.04
N VAL A 148 0.44 -0.16 2.61
CA VAL A 148 -0.37 0.22 3.76
C VAL A 148 0.50 0.54 4.99
N PRO A 149 1.33 -0.39 5.51
CA PRO A 149 2.25 -0.08 6.61
C PRO A 149 3.34 0.92 6.20
N LEU A 150 3.81 0.90 4.96
CA LEU A 150 4.78 1.87 4.46
C LEU A 150 4.27 3.30 4.61
N LEU A 151 3.04 3.61 4.19
CA LEU A 151 2.46 4.94 4.26
C LEU A 151 2.28 5.42 5.71
N LEU A 152 1.91 4.52 6.61
CA LEU A 152 1.83 4.86 8.04
C LEU A 152 3.21 5.22 8.60
N PHE A 153 4.23 4.37 8.38
CA PHE A 153 5.56 4.62 8.91
C PHE A 153 6.27 5.78 8.20
N TRP A 154 6.03 6.00 6.91
CA TRP A 154 6.48 7.20 6.22
C TRP A 154 5.90 8.46 6.84
N SER A 155 4.61 8.47 7.14
CA SER A 155 3.93 9.61 7.77
C SER A 155 4.42 9.85 9.19
N LEU A 156 4.64 8.79 9.98
CA LEU A 156 5.24 8.88 11.33
C LEU A 156 6.67 9.41 11.26
N ALA A 157 7.48 8.95 10.30
CA ALA A 157 8.83 9.48 10.08
C ALA A 157 8.79 10.95 9.69
N LEU A 158 7.85 11.38 8.84
CA LEU A 158 7.67 12.78 8.47
C LEU A 158 7.26 13.64 9.68
N LEU A 159 6.35 13.16 10.51
CA LEU A 159 5.97 13.84 11.76
C LEU A 159 7.16 13.97 12.72
N ALA A 160 7.92 12.90 12.92
CA ALA A 160 9.12 12.91 13.75
C ALA A 160 10.18 13.86 13.18
N LEU A 161 10.36 13.90 11.84
CA LEU A 161 11.26 14.83 11.18
C LEU A 161 10.84 16.29 11.40
N VAL A 162 9.54 16.62 11.27
CA VAL A 162 9.01 17.95 11.55
C VAL A 162 9.38 18.39 12.96
N HIS A 163 9.17 17.53 13.95
CA HIS A 163 9.55 17.82 15.34
C HIS A 163 11.06 17.95 15.51
N HIS A 164 11.83 17.07 14.90
CA HIS A 164 13.28 17.05 15.03
C HIS A 164 13.96 18.24 14.37
N VAL A 165 13.44 18.73 13.24
CA VAL A 165 13.96 19.93 12.55
C VAL A 165 13.61 21.21 13.31
N GLU A 166 12.43 21.27 13.93
CA GLU A 166 12.01 22.45 14.70
C GLU A 166 12.74 22.55 16.05
N ARG A 167 12.84 21.43 16.76
CA ARG A 167 13.51 21.31 18.07
C ARG A 167 14.31 20.01 18.12
N PRO A 168 15.56 20.00 17.63
CA PRO A 168 16.37 18.80 17.63
C PRO A 168 16.47 18.19 19.03
N SER A 169 16.13 16.90 19.15
CA SER A 169 16.18 16.16 20.41
C SER A 169 16.48 14.69 20.17
N LEU A 170 17.02 14.02 21.21
CA LEU A 170 17.28 12.57 21.12
C LEU A 170 15.98 11.80 20.89
N ALA A 171 14.90 12.13 21.60
CA ALA A 171 13.61 11.45 21.49
C ALA A 171 13.02 11.56 20.08
N ALA A 172 13.04 12.75 19.46
CA ALA A 172 12.56 12.94 18.10
C ALA A 172 13.44 12.21 17.07
N GLY A 173 14.77 12.17 17.27
CA GLY A 173 15.68 11.43 16.44
C GLY A 173 15.47 9.91 16.53
N LEU A 174 15.28 9.38 17.74
CA LEU A 174 14.96 7.96 17.96
C LEU A 174 13.60 7.58 17.33
N ALA A 175 12.57 8.41 17.49
CA ALA A 175 11.26 8.20 16.87
C ALA A 175 11.35 8.21 15.33
N LEU A 176 12.15 9.14 14.76
CA LEU A 176 12.44 9.18 13.33
C LEU A 176 13.09 7.87 12.86
N GLY A 177 14.13 7.42 13.57
CA GLY A 177 14.84 6.19 13.25
C GLY A 177 13.96 4.94 13.37
N ALA A 178 13.14 4.86 14.42
CA ALA A 178 12.20 3.77 14.62
C ALA A 178 11.17 3.70 13.47
N ALA A 179 10.60 4.84 13.09
CA ALA A 179 9.65 4.91 11.98
C ALA A 179 10.30 4.53 10.64
N ILE A 180 11.55 4.97 10.38
CA ILE A 180 12.29 4.57 9.18
C ILE A 180 12.58 3.06 9.19
N GLY A 181 13.07 2.52 10.30
CA GLY A 181 13.41 1.10 10.41
C GLY A 181 12.20 0.17 10.24
N LEU A 182 11.06 0.51 10.84
CA LEU A 182 9.80 -0.22 10.65
C LEU A 182 9.26 -0.05 9.22
N GLY A 183 9.38 1.15 8.63
CA GLY A 183 9.03 1.39 7.23
C GLY A 183 9.88 0.59 6.26
N LEU A 184 11.18 0.42 6.51
CA LEU A 184 12.06 -0.45 5.71
C LEU A 184 11.63 -1.93 5.81
N ASN A 185 11.17 -2.37 6.98
CA ASN A 185 10.60 -3.71 7.15
C ASN A 185 9.21 -3.87 6.50
N ALA A 186 8.53 -2.77 6.16
CA ALA A 186 7.32 -2.81 5.34
C ALA A 186 7.66 -2.90 3.84
N LYS A 187 8.52 -1.99 3.35
CA LYS A 187 8.93 -1.93 1.94
C LYS A 187 10.22 -1.12 1.79
N TYR A 188 11.16 -1.58 0.97
CA TYR A 188 12.43 -0.87 0.76
C TYR A 188 12.28 0.53 0.13
N ALA A 189 11.12 0.85 -0.44
CA ALA A 189 10.81 2.22 -0.89
C ALA A 189 10.89 3.27 0.25
N MET A 190 10.86 2.85 1.52
CA MET A 190 11.15 3.73 2.67
C MET A 190 12.55 4.35 2.58
N ALA A 191 13.51 3.73 1.90
CA ALA A 191 14.85 4.31 1.70
C ALA A 191 14.82 5.66 0.95
N PHE A 192 13.79 5.91 0.13
CA PHE A 192 13.59 7.22 -0.51
C PHE A 192 13.43 8.35 0.52
N PHE A 193 12.99 8.05 1.74
CA PHE A 193 12.89 9.04 2.82
C PHE A 193 14.24 9.69 3.12
N LEU A 194 15.31 8.92 3.14
CA LEU A 194 16.66 9.43 3.39
C LEU A 194 17.12 10.37 2.26
N ALA A 195 16.83 10.00 1.01
CA ALA A 195 17.13 10.86 -0.15
C ALA A 195 16.31 12.16 -0.10
N CYS A 196 15.01 12.08 0.23
CA CYS A 196 14.15 13.23 0.41
C CYS A 196 14.63 14.14 1.56
N TYR A 197 15.08 13.57 2.68
CA TYR A 197 15.64 14.34 3.78
C TYR A 197 16.95 15.02 3.38
N ALA A 198 17.82 14.37 2.61
CA ALA A 198 19.03 15.00 2.07
C ALA A 198 18.69 16.16 1.12
N VAL A 199 17.70 16.02 0.24
CA VAL A 199 17.19 17.10 -0.60
C VAL A 199 16.65 18.24 0.26
N TYR A 200 15.86 17.97 1.29
CA TYR A 200 15.39 19.00 2.20
C TYR A 200 16.56 19.73 2.88
N ALA A 201 17.57 19.01 3.36
CA ALA A 201 18.75 19.62 3.99
C ALA A 201 19.56 20.48 3.02
N ALA A 202 19.57 20.18 1.71
CA ALA A 202 20.22 21.01 0.71
C ALA A 202 19.59 22.43 0.63
N PHE A 203 18.29 22.54 0.85
CA PHE A 203 17.54 23.80 0.70
C PHE A 203 17.10 24.44 2.01
N SER A 204 17.26 23.78 3.18
CA SER A 204 16.86 24.29 4.49
C SER A 204 18.02 24.34 5.48
N PRO A 205 18.38 25.54 6.00
CA PRO A 205 19.37 25.65 7.08
C PRO A 205 18.94 24.92 8.36
N LYS A 206 17.63 24.88 8.67
CA LYS A 206 17.09 24.16 9.84
C LYS A 206 17.31 22.65 9.70
N ALA A 207 17.04 22.09 8.51
CA ALA A 207 17.30 20.68 8.24
C ALA A 207 18.80 20.35 8.30
N ARG A 208 19.69 21.23 7.80
CA ARG A 208 21.14 21.03 7.98
C ARG A 208 21.57 21.05 9.43
N ALA A 209 20.98 21.92 10.24
CA ALA A 209 21.28 21.97 11.67
C ALA A 209 20.84 20.68 12.38
N SER A 210 19.66 20.14 12.04
CA SER A 210 19.18 18.90 12.64
C SER A 210 20.08 17.69 12.30
N LEU A 211 20.72 17.65 11.13
CA LEU A 211 21.68 16.60 10.77
C LEU A 211 22.93 16.59 11.67
N LYS A 212 23.29 17.73 12.27
CA LYS A 212 24.42 17.81 13.19
C LYS A 212 24.08 17.34 14.61
N HIS A 213 22.80 17.19 14.93
CA HIS A 213 22.36 16.79 16.26
C HIS A 213 22.59 15.28 16.49
N PRO A 214 23.13 14.86 17.64
CA PRO A 214 23.37 13.44 17.95
C PRO A 214 22.12 12.56 17.82
N GLY A 215 20.93 13.11 18.06
CA GLY A 215 19.66 12.40 17.89
C GLY A 215 19.42 11.86 16.49
N THR A 216 19.88 12.55 15.43
CA THR A 216 19.78 12.07 14.06
C THR A 216 20.56 10.76 13.87
N TRP A 217 21.80 10.74 14.40
CA TRP A 217 22.68 9.57 14.28
C TRP A 217 22.23 8.43 15.18
N ALA A 218 21.73 8.73 16.39
CA ALA A 218 21.11 7.72 17.24
C ALA A 218 19.86 7.11 16.56
N GLY A 219 19.05 7.93 15.90
CA GLY A 219 17.93 7.44 15.10
C GLY A 219 18.39 6.57 13.92
N LEU A 220 19.45 6.94 13.21
CA LEU A 220 20.02 6.10 12.14
C LEU A 220 20.47 4.74 12.69
N VAL A 221 21.10 4.69 13.86
CA VAL A 221 21.48 3.44 14.51
C VAL A 221 20.23 2.59 14.81
N VAL A 222 19.17 3.18 15.35
CA VAL A 222 17.90 2.46 15.60
C VAL A 222 17.31 1.93 14.30
N ALA A 223 17.29 2.72 13.22
CA ALA A 223 16.79 2.25 11.92
C ALA A 223 17.60 1.06 11.39
N LEU A 224 18.93 1.13 11.50
CA LEU A 224 19.84 0.03 11.11
C LEU A 224 19.64 -1.21 11.98
N MET A 225 19.46 -1.07 13.29
CA MET A 225 19.18 -2.18 14.20
C MET A 225 17.86 -2.88 13.86
N LEU A 226 16.82 -2.12 13.50
CA LEU A 226 15.52 -2.68 13.16
C LEU A 226 15.51 -3.39 11.81
N ILE A 227 16.30 -2.94 10.82
CA ILE A 227 16.39 -3.61 9.52
C ILE A 227 17.45 -4.70 9.49
N ALA A 228 18.40 -4.74 10.44
CA ALA A 228 19.52 -5.67 10.44
C ALA A 228 19.10 -7.16 10.36
N PRO A 229 18.07 -7.65 11.08
CA PRO A 229 17.63 -9.03 10.92
C PRO A 229 17.17 -9.36 9.50
N ASN A 230 16.52 -8.42 8.81
CA ASN A 230 16.12 -8.61 7.42
C ASN A 230 17.32 -8.60 6.46
N LEU A 231 18.30 -7.74 6.67
CA LEU A 231 19.53 -7.73 5.89
C LEU A 231 20.32 -9.03 6.07
N LEU A 232 20.39 -9.53 7.30
CA LEU A 232 21.04 -10.82 7.60
C LEU A 232 20.32 -11.98 6.90
N TRP A 233 18.96 -12.00 6.96
CA TRP A 233 18.16 -12.98 6.23
C TRP A 233 18.48 -12.94 4.72
N ASN A 234 18.53 -11.75 4.12
CA ASN A 234 18.86 -11.60 2.70
C ASN A 234 20.28 -12.12 2.38
N ALA A 235 21.27 -11.83 3.24
CA ALA A 235 22.64 -12.33 3.06
C ALA A 235 22.69 -13.86 3.09
N GLN A 236 21.87 -14.51 3.92
CA GLN A 236 21.77 -15.96 4.00
C GLN A 236 21.01 -16.58 2.80
N HIS A 237 20.16 -15.79 2.10
CA HIS A 237 19.32 -16.22 0.98
C HIS A 237 19.73 -15.55 -0.34
N GLN A 238 21.05 -15.37 -0.58
CA GLN A 238 21.61 -14.87 -1.83
C GLN A 238 21.04 -13.52 -2.29
N PHE A 239 20.62 -12.66 -1.35
CA PHE A 239 19.99 -11.37 -1.61
C PHE A 239 18.74 -11.46 -2.50
N ALA A 240 17.94 -12.52 -2.37
CA ALA A 240 16.77 -12.80 -3.18
C ALA A 240 15.81 -11.61 -3.32
N THR A 241 15.51 -10.87 -2.20
CA THR A 241 14.59 -9.72 -2.24
C THR A 241 15.16 -8.55 -3.06
N PHE A 242 16.47 -8.32 -3.00
CA PHE A 242 17.13 -7.27 -3.80
C PHE A 242 17.16 -7.63 -5.27
N GLU A 243 17.47 -8.89 -5.59
CA GLU A 243 17.50 -9.37 -6.99
C GLU A 243 16.11 -9.30 -7.62
N HIS A 244 15.06 -9.73 -6.91
CA HIS A 244 13.68 -9.56 -7.35
C HIS A 244 13.31 -8.08 -7.58
N THR A 245 13.77 -7.17 -6.71
CA THR A 245 13.54 -5.73 -6.86
C THR A 245 14.23 -5.18 -8.12
N ARG A 246 15.46 -5.62 -8.39
CA ARG A 246 16.23 -5.27 -9.59
C ARG A 246 15.53 -5.75 -10.86
N GLN A 247 15.05 -7.01 -10.88
CA GLN A 247 14.32 -7.58 -12.01
C GLN A 247 13.01 -6.83 -12.29
N ASN A 248 12.29 -6.39 -11.24
CA ASN A 248 11.08 -5.60 -11.39
C ASN A 248 11.31 -4.23 -12.04
N ALA A 249 12.50 -3.65 -11.90
CA ALA A 249 12.85 -2.39 -12.55
C ALA A 249 12.94 -2.54 -14.09
N ALA A 250 13.29 -3.74 -14.59
CA ALA A 250 13.29 -4.14 -16.00
C ALA A 250 13.93 -3.08 -16.93
N TRP A 251 15.14 -2.60 -16.58
CA TRP A 251 15.83 -1.56 -17.34
C TRP A 251 16.34 -2.11 -18.67
N GLY A 252 16.21 -1.35 -19.74
CA GLY A 252 16.90 -1.60 -21.01
C GLY A 252 16.02 -1.81 -22.24
N ASP A 253 14.77 -2.22 -22.10
CA ASP A 253 14.03 -2.75 -23.27
C ASP A 253 13.12 -1.73 -23.99
N ARG A 254 12.86 -0.53 -23.42
CA ARG A 254 11.78 0.35 -23.91
C ARG A 254 12.08 1.85 -23.90
N PHE A 255 13.32 2.27 -23.71
CA PHE A 255 13.64 3.70 -23.66
C PHE A 255 13.60 4.38 -25.04
N PRO A 256 12.94 5.54 -25.21
CA PRO A 256 12.05 6.21 -24.25
C PRO A 256 10.60 5.65 -24.27
N ASN A 257 10.08 5.27 -23.11
CA ASN A 257 8.70 4.79 -22.97
C ASN A 257 7.73 5.96 -22.66
N ILE A 258 7.42 6.76 -23.67
CA ILE A 258 6.54 7.94 -23.52
C ILE A 258 5.13 7.54 -23.07
N LEU A 259 4.56 6.45 -23.63
CA LEU A 259 3.23 5.98 -23.24
C LEU A 259 3.20 5.51 -21.78
N GLY A 260 4.26 4.84 -21.31
CA GLY A 260 4.41 4.46 -19.92
C GLY A 260 4.46 5.66 -18.98
N LEU A 261 5.19 6.72 -19.37
CA LEU A 261 5.23 7.98 -18.61
C LEU A 261 3.85 8.65 -18.55
N LEU A 262 3.14 8.76 -19.69
CA LEU A 262 1.81 9.36 -19.72
C LEU A 262 0.79 8.55 -18.92
N ALA A 263 0.84 7.22 -19.02
CA ALA A 263 0.01 6.32 -18.23
C ALA A 263 0.30 6.48 -16.73
N PHE A 264 1.57 6.58 -16.33
CA PHE A 264 1.95 6.84 -14.95
C PHE A 264 1.39 8.17 -14.45
N ILE A 265 1.57 9.28 -15.19
CA ILE A 265 1.03 10.61 -14.81
C ILE A 265 -0.50 10.56 -14.69
N GLY A 266 -1.19 9.96 -15.68
CA GLY A 266 -2.64 9.78 -15.64
C GLY A 266 -3.10 8.99 -14.42
N THR A 267 -2.34 7.94 -14.04
CA THR A 267 -2.61 7.15 -12.83
C THR A 267 -2.43 7.99 -11.56
N GLN A 268 -1.40 8.86 -11.48
CA GLN A 268 -1.23 9.75 -10.32
C GLN A 268 -2.42 10.71 -10.17
N ILE A 269 -2.92 11.26 -11.28
CA ILE A 269 -4.14 12.11 -11.27
C ILE A 269 -5.36 11.30 -10.79
N ALA A 270 -5.50 10.06 -11.21
CA ALA A 270 -6.60 9.20 -10.77
C ALA A 270 -6.51 8.84 -9.27
N ILE A 271 -5.30 8.59 -8.75
CA ILE A 271 -5.04 8.23 -7.35
C ILE A 271 -5.34 9.39 -6.40
N VAL A 272 -4.86 10.59 -6.71
CA VAL A 272 -4.94 11.77 -5.82
C VAL A 272 -6.18 12.61 -6.12
N GLY A 273 -6.75 12.48 -7.31
CA GLY A 273 -7.80 13.33 -7.83
C GLY A 273 -7.22 14.56 -8.56
N PRO A 274 -7.95 15.06 -9.59
CA PRO A 274 -7.43 16.13 -10.47
C PRO A 274 -7.19 17.44 -9.74
N VAL A 275 -8.03 17.81 -8.79
CA VAL A 275 -7.94 19.10 -8.09
C VAL A 275 -6.77 19.14 -7.10
N PRO A 276 -6.58 18.17 -6.19
CA PRO A 276 -5.40 18.13 -5.33
C PRO A 276 -4.10 17.99 -6.14
N PHE A 277 -4.12 17.23 -7.25
CA PHE A 277 -2.97 17.12 -8.14
C PHE A 277 -2.61 18.47 -8.75
N ALA A 278 -3.59 19.24 -9.27
CA ALA A 278 -3.36 20.58 -9.79
C ALA A 278 -2.84 21.54 -8.71
N ALA A 279 -3.39 21.51 -7.51
CA ALA A 279 -2.92 22.32 -6.38
C ALA A 279 -1.46 21.99 -6.01
N PHE A 280 -1.09 20.71 -5.99
CA PHE A 280 0.29 20.28 -5.79
C PHE A 280 1.23 20.77 -6.90
N MET A 281 0.81 20.71 -8.16
CA MET A 281 1.60 21.23 -9.29
C MET A 281 1.81 22.75 -9.19
N LEU A 282 0.77 23.52 -8.81
CA LEU A 282 0.89 24.97 -8.58
C LEU A 282 1.90 25.28 -7.47
N ALA A 283 1.88 24.51 -6.38
CA ALA A 283 2.87 24.64 -5.32
C ALA A 283 4.29 24.37 -5.81
N SER A 284 4.47 23.40 -6.70
CA SER A 284 5.77 23.00 -7.23
C SER A 284 6.36 24.09 -8.14
N TRP A 285 5.52 24.85 -8.86
CA TRP A 285 5.96 25.96 -9.75
C TRP A 285 6.17 27.31 -9.04
N GLY A 286 6.12 27.34 -7.71
CA GLY A 286 6.40 28.56 -6.95
C GLY A 286 5.25 29.56 -6.88
N ARG A 287 4.10 29.28 -7.45
CA ARG A 287 2.92 30.14 -7.51
C ARG A 287 1.96 29.98 -6.33
N SER A 288 2.38 29.37 -5.24
CA SER A 288 1.56 29.14 -4.05
C SER A 288 1.62 30.35 -3.12
N SER A 289 0.89 31.42 -3.45
CA SER A 289 0.70 32.53 -2.52
C SER A 289 -0.02 32.03 -1.26
N GLY A 290 0.44 32.46 -0.08
CA GLY A 290 -0.18 32.16 1.22
C GLY A 290 0.34 30.91 1.92
N VAL A 291 1.24 30.12 1.32
CA VAL A 291 1.94 29.02 2.02
C VAL A 291 3.35 29.46 2.41
N GLU A 292 3.70 29.34 3.68
CA GLU A 292 5.02 29.68 4.20
C GLU A 292 6.14 28.88 3.51
N ALA A 293 7.29 29.55 3.31
CA ALA A 293 8.39 29.00 2.52
C ALA A 293 8.99 27.71 3.09
N GLU A 294 9.16 27.63 4.42
CA GLU A 294 9.81 26.48 5.06
C GLU A 294 8.94 25.22 5.06
N PRO A 295 7.66 25.26 5.49
CA PRO A 295 6.74 24.13 5.31
C PRO A 295 6.63 23.66 3.86
N ARG A 296 6.55 24.59 2.90
CA ARG A 296 6.50 24.27 1.49
C ARG A 296 7.76 23.55 1.01
N ARG A 297 8.97 24.01 1.40
CA ARG A 297 10.24 23.35 1.05
C ARG A 297 10.28 21.92 1.58
N LEU A 298 9.89 21.72 2.85
CA LEU A 298 9.81 20.39 3.45
C LEU A 298 8.88 19.47 2.66
N LEU A 299 7.63 19.91 2.44
CA LEU A 299 6.61 19.07 1.81
C LEU A 299 6.95 18.77 0.35
N LEU A 300 7.55 19.72 -0.39
CA LEU A 300 8.08 19.47 -1.73
C LEU A 300 9.26 18.49 -1.71
N ALA A 301 10.20 18.66 -0.79
CA ALA A 301 11.35 17.76 -0.68
C ALA A 301 10.94 16.32 -0.31
N MET A 302 9.83 16.14 0.42
CA MET A 302 9.31 14.83 0.82
C MET A 302 8.34 14.21 -0.20
N SER A 303 8.06 14.88 -1.32
CA SER A 303 7.13 14.40 -2.34
C SER A 303 7.72 14.42 -3.75
N LEU A 304 8.22 15.58 -4.20
CA LEU A 304 8.63 15.78 -5.59
C LEU A 304 9.76 14.87 -6.05
N PRO A 305 10.84 14.59 -5.25
CA PRO A 305 11.88 13.67 -5.68
C PRO A 305 11.36 12.26 -5.97
N VAL A 306 10.40 11.77 -5.20
CA VAL A 306 9.79 10.46 -5.43
C VAL A 306 9.00 10.46 -6.73
N PHE A 307 8.16 11.47 -6.99
CA PHE A 307 7.43 11.58 -8.26
C PHE A 307 8.38 11.64 -9.46
N VAL A 308 9.44 12.46 -9.38
CA VAL A 308 10.42 12.59 -10.46
C VAL A 308 11.15 11.28 -10.71
N LEU A 309 11.59 10.60 -9.65
CA LEU A 309 12.31 9.32 -9.76
C LEU A 309 11.44 8.25 -10.42
N ILE A 310 10.17 8.12 -9.99
CA ILE A 310 9.28 7.10 -10.55
C ILE A 310 8.79 7.49 -11.95
N ALA A 311 8.62 8.79 -12.24
CA ALA A 311 8.35 9.25 -13.61
C ALA A 311 9.53 8.94 -14.56
N ALA A 312 10.77 9.13 -14.10
CA ALA A 312 11.96 8.73 -14.85
C ALA A 312 11.99 7.21 -15.06
N GLN A 313 11.67 6.42 -14.05
CA GLN A 313 11.52 4.97 -14.16
C GLN A 313 10.45 4.58 -15.21
N ALA A 314 9.29 5.26 -15.20
CA ALA A 314 8.22 5.03 -16.19
C ALA A 314 8.66 5.35 -17.61
N LEU A 315 9.52 6.38 -17.78
CA LEU A 315 10.10 6.75 -19.07
C LEU A 315 11.17 5.75 -19.55
N ILE A 316 11.94 5.19 -18.62
CA ILE A 316 13.02 4.21 -18.94
C ILE A 316 12.41 2.83 -19.26
N SER A 317 11.41 2.39 -18.50
CA SER A 317 10.83 1.05 -18.62
C SER A 317 9.34 1.05 -18.28
N LYS A 318 8.98 0.54 -17.12
CA LYS A 318 7.62 0.50 -16.58
C LYS A 318 7.62 1.02 -15.15
N ALA A 319 6.50 1.61 -14.73
CA ALA A 319 6.25 1.92 -13.33
C ALA A 319 4.78 1.64 -12.98
N ASN A 320 4.57 1.00 -11.84
CA ASN A 320 3.22 0.85 -11.29
C ASN A 320 2.80 2.14 -10.58
N GLY A 321 1.51 2.47 -10.62
CA GLY A 321 0.99 3.72 -10.04
C GLY A 321 1.29 3.87 -8.55
N ASN A 322 1.30 2.79 -7.79
CA ASN A 322 1.58 2.78 -6.36
C ASN A 322 3.07 2.96 -5.98
N TRP A 323 4.00 2.93 -6.95
CA TRP A 323 5.43 3.11 -6.64
C TRP A 323 5.75 4.52 -6.13
N ALA A 324 4.95 5.52 -6.49
CA ALA A 324 5.08 6.87 -5.95
C ALA A 324 4.24 7.14 -4.69
N ALA A 325 3.63 6.13 -4.08
CA ALA A 325 2.68 6.30 -2.97
C ALA A 325 3.27 7.06 -1.77
N THR A 326 4.57 6.90 -1.49
CA THR A 326 5.26 7.60 -0.40
C THR A 326 5.30 9.13 -0.56
N ALA A 327 5.08 9.65 -1.76
CA ALA A 327 4.95 11.09 -1.98
C ALA A 327 3.62 11.67 -1.44
N PHE A 328 2.56 10.86 -1.38
CA PHE A 328 1.20 11.35 -1.13
C PHE A 328 0.99 12.00 0.24
N PRO A 329 1.52 11.49 1.38
CA PRO A 329 1.33 12.13 2.66
C PRO A 329 1.74 13.61 2.66
N ALA A 330 2.93 13.92 2.14
CA ALA A 330 3.42 15.29 2.04
C ALA A 330 2.69 16.10 0.95
N ALA A 331 2.44 15.49 -0.22
CA ALA A 331 1.78 16.14 -1.34
C ALA A 331 0.34 16.56 -1.00
N VAL A 332 -0.42 15.74 -0.25
CA VAL A 332 -1.79 16.06 0.18
C VAL A 332 -1.80 17.21 1.16
N VAL A 333 -0.91 17.23 2.15
CA VAL A 333 -0.80 18.37 3.08
C VAL A 333 -0.52 19.66 2.32
N LEU A 334 0.43 19.64 1.37
CA LEU A 334 0.77 20.80 0.57
C LEU A 334 -0.38 21.24 -0.36
N ALA A 335 -1.02 20.31 -1.05
CA ALA A 335 -2.15 20.59 -1.94
C ALA A 335 -3.31 21.25 -1.17
N VAL A 336 -3.67 20.69 -0.01
CA VAL A 336 -4.73 21.25 0.83
C VAL A 336 -4.33 22.62 1.40
N ALA A 337 -3.06 22.81 1.79
CA ALA A 337 -2.58 24.12 2.24
C ALA A 337 -2.75 25.19 1.14
N VAL A 338 -2.41 24.87 -0.11
CA VAL A 338 -2.64 25.77 -1.26
C VAL A 338 -4.13 26.00 -1.50
N MET A 339 -4.95 24.96 -1.49
CA MET A 339 -6.42 25.10 -1.71
C MET A 339 -7.05 25.99 -0.65
N VAL A 340 -6.62 25.88 0.62
CA VAL A 340 -7.11 26.73 1.71
C VAL A 340 -6.59 28.15 1.58
N ALA A 341 -5.31 28.34 1.23
CA ALA A 341 -4.70 29.68 1.08
C ALA A 341 -5.32 30.47 -0.09
N LEU A 342 -5.72 29.78 -1.17
CA LEU A 342 -6.37 30.37 -2.35
C LEU A 342 -7.90 30.40 -2.25
N ASP A 343 -8.48 30.01 -1.11
CA ASP A 343 -9.94 29.86 -0.88
C ASP A 343 -10.67 29.08 -2.00
N TRP A 344 -10.08 27.97 -2.47
CA TRP A 344 -10.64 27.10 -3.50
C TRP A 344 -11.82 26.27 -2.99
N ARG A 345 -12.86 26.89 -2.50
CA ARG A 345 -14.06 26.21 -1.97
C ARG A 345 -14.67 25.25 -2.97
N ARG A 346 -14.86 25.67 -4.23
CA ARG A 346 -15.39 24.81 -5.30
C ARG A 346 -14.47 23.62 -5.57
N GLY A 347 -13.15 23.85 -5.56
CA GLY A 347 -12.15 22.79 -5.71
C GLY A 347 -12.22 21.78 -4.55
N MET A 348 -12.38 22.23 -3.32
CA MET A 348 -12.53 21.34 -2.15
C MET A 348 -13.83 20.52 -2.26
N ILE A 349 -14.95 21.15 -2.61
CA ILE A 349 -16.24 20.45 -2.83
C ILE A 349 -16.08 19.40 -3.94
N ALA A 350 -15.47 19.75 -5.07
CA ALA A 350 -15.23 18.80 -6.17
C ALA A 350 -14.34 17.63 -5.73
N THR A 351 -13.27 17.92 -4.98
CA THR A 351 -12.39 16.89 -4.40
C THR A 351 -13.19 15.91 -3.53
N MET A 352 -13.98 16.44 -2.60
CA MET A 352 -14.79 15.63 -1.69
C MET A 352 -15.86 14.82 -2.42
N ALA A 353 -16.54 15.42 -3.42
CA ALA A 353 -17.57 14.75 -4.20
C ALA A 353 -16.99 13.58 -5.03
N ILE A 354 -15.90 13.82 -5.77
CA ILE A 354 -15.22 12.78 -6.57
C ILE A 354 -14.72 11.66 -5.65
N SER A 355 -14.10 12.03 -4.54
CA SER A 355 -13.57 11.08 -3.59
C SER A 355 -14.64 10.29 -2.85
N ALA A 356 -15.80 10.89 -2.54
CA ALA A 356 -16.94 10.20 -1.94
C ALA A 356 -17.52 9.14 -2.88
N VAL A 357 -17.65 9.45 -4.17
CA VAL A 357 -18.08 8.47 -5.19
C VAL A 357 -17.08 7.31 -5.27
N ALA A 358 -15.77 7.62 -5.31
CA ALA A 358 -14.74 6.60 -5.32
C ALA A 358 -14.74 5.77 -4.03
N LEU A 359 -14.85 6.40 -2.86
CA LEU A 359 -14.92 5.73 -1.56
C LEU A 359 -16.08 4.72 -1.52
N ILE A 360 -17.29 5.15 -1.86
CA ILE A 360 -18.47 4.27 -1.83
C ILE A 360 -18.33 3.17 -2.88
N GLY A 361 -18.04 3.53 -4.13
CA GLY A 361 -17.94 2.58 -5.23
C GLY A 361 -16.88 1.50 -4.99
N VAL A 362 -15.68 1.90 -4.54
CA VAL A 362 -14.58 0.96 -4.28
C VAL A 362 -14.84 0.12 -3.04
N THR A 363 -15.37 0.72 -1.97
CA THR A 363 -15.65 0.00 -0.71
C THR A 363 -16.60 -1.16 -0.92
N PHE A 364 -17.60 -0.99 -1.77
CA PHE A 364 -18.59 -2.04 -2.05
C PHE A 364 -18.33 -2.80 -3.35
N ALA A 365 -17.27 -2.49 -4.10
CA ALA A 365 -16.94 -3.22 -5.33
C ALA A 365 -16.73 -4.72 -5.08
N GLY A 366 -16.14 -5.09 -3.94
CA GLY A 366 -15.91 -6.48 -3.57
C GLY A 366 -17.19 -7.32 -3.43
N SER A 367 -18.34 -6.71 -3.09
CA SER A 367 -19.62 -7.43 -3.05
C SER A 367 -20.14 -7.82 -4.44
N LEU A 368 -19.59 -7.21 -5.49
CA LEU A 368 -19.91 -7.51 -6.90
C LEU A 368 -18.92 -8.51 -7.53
N ALA A 369 -17.96 -9.04 -6.75
CA ALA A 369 -17.05 -10.07 -7.22
C ALA A 369 -17.83 -11.33 -7.65
N GLY A 370 -17.46 -11.89 -8.80
CA GLY A 370 -18.17 -12.99 -9.43
C GLY A 370 -19.42 -12.59 -10.28
N THR A 371 -19.98 -11.40 -10.07
CA THR A 371 -21.14 -10.93 -10.86
C THR A 371 -20.77 -9.85 -11.88
N LEU A 372 -19.87 -8.94 -11.52
CA LEU A 372 -19.36 -7.90 -12.42
C LEU A 372 -18.14 -8.42 -13.18
N THR A 373 -18.31 -8.83 -14.44
CA THR A 373 -17.26 -9.44 -15.26
C THR A 373 -16.70 -8.51 -16.35
N VAL A 374 -17.36 -7.36 -16.59
CA VAL A 374 -17.02 -6.44 -17.68
C VAL A 374 -16.36 -5.15 -17.18
N GLY A 375 -15.61 -4.48 -18.06
CA GLY A 375 -14.96 -3.21 -17.78
C GLY A 375 -13.70 -3.35 -16.92
N PRO A 376 -13.04 -2.22 -16.59
CA PRO A 376 -11.82 -2.22 -15.79
C PRO A 376 -11.99 -2.81 -14.39
N ILE A 377 -13.08 -2.46 -13.72
CA ILE A 377 -13.39 -2.95 -12.35
C ILE A 377 -13.66 -4.46 -12.39
N GLY A 378 -14.48 -4.94 -13.32
CA GLY A 378 -14.75 -6.38 -13.46
C GLY A 378 -13.49 -7.20 -13.74
N ARG A 379 -12.53 -6.64 -14.51
CA ARG A 379 -11.23 -7.31 -14.74
C ARG A 379 -10.39 -7.42 -13.47
N GLU A 380 -10.39 -6.40 -12.61
CA GLU A 380 -9.65 -6.46 -11.34
C GLU A 380 -10.34 -7.40 -10.34
N LEU A 381 -11.67 -7.35 -10.24
CA LEU A 381 -12.45 -8.28 -9.40
C LEU A 381 -12.30 -9.73 -9.88
N GLY A 382 -12.22 -9.96 -11.17
CA GLY A 382 -11.99 -11.31 -11.75
C GLY A 382 -10.67 -11.96 -11.33
N LYS A 383 -9.71 -11.20 -10.77
CA LYS A 383 -8.49 -11.76 -10.18
C LYS A 383 -8.71 -12.35 -8.78
N MET A 384 -9.87 -12.10 -8.18
CA MET A 384 -10.21 -12.44 -6.80
C MET A 384 -11.47 -13.33 -6.74
N VAL A 385 -11.67 -14.18 -7.76
CA VAL A 385 -12.79 -15.11 -7.81
C VAL A 385 -12.37 -16.45 -8.43
N GLY A 386 -13.09 -17.51 -8.05
CA GLY A 386 -12.92 -18.85 -8.61
C GLY A 386 -11.79 -19.68 -7.99
N TRP A 387 -11.07 -19.14 -7.01
CA TRP A 387 -9.99 -19.86 -6.35
C TRP A 387 -10.49 -21.02 -5.50
N GLY A 388 -11.59 -20.83 -4.77
CA GLY A 388 -12.24 -21.87 -3.97
C GLY A 388 -12.77 -23.01 -4.82
N ASP A 389 -13.47 -22.72 -5.91
CA ASP A 389 -13.98 -23.73 -6.85
C ASP A 389 -12.83 -24.51 -7.52
N PHE A 390 -11.78 -23.81 -7.91
CA PHE A 390 -10.58 -24.43 -8.45
C PHE A 390 -9.93 -25.38 -7.44
N ALA A 391 -9.77 -24.96 -6.20
CA ALA A 391 -9.21 -25.77 -5.12
C ALA A 391 -10.09 -26.99 -4.82
N ALA A 392 -11.42 -26.84 -4.78
CA ALA A 392 -12.35 -27.95 -4.60
C ALA A 392 -12.22 -29.00 -5.71
N LYS A 393 -12.08 -28.55 -6.97
CA LYS A 393 -11.86 -29.44 -8.11
C LYS A 393 -10.53 -30.20 -8.01
N VAL A 394 -9.44 -29.48 -7.70
CA VAL A 394 -8.12 -30.08 -7.52
C VAL A 394 -8.11 -31.10 -6.38
N ARG A 395 -8.75 -30.77 -5.26
CA ARG A 395 -8.91 -31.67 -4.12
C ARG A 395 -9.64 -32.94 -4.53
N SER A 396 -10.76 -32.83 -5.23
CA SER A 396 -11.53 -33.99 -5.72
C SER A 396 -10.69 -34.90 -6.63
N ILE A 397 -9.89 -34.31 -7.53
CA ILE A 397 -8.99 -35.09 -8.42
C ILE A 397 -7.92 -35.82 -7.59
N ALA A 398 -7.34 -35.16 -6.59
CA ALA A 398 -6.32 -35.74 -5.71
C ALA A 398 -6.90 -36.91 -4.90
N GLU A 399 -8.09 -36.74 -4.31
CA GLU A 399 -8.79 -37.78 -3.52
C GLU A 399 -9.15 -39.01 -4.38
N VAL A 400 -9.70 -38.83 -5.59
CA VAL A 400 -10.06 -39.95 -6.50
C VAL A 400 -8.83 -40.73 -6.93
N ASN A 401 -7.66 -40.10 -7.03
CA ASN A 401 -6.41 -40.74 -7.45
C ASN A 401 -5.51 -41.16 -6.29
N ASP A 402 -5.99 -41.07 -5.03
CA ASP A 402 -5.24 -41.35 -3.78
C ASP A 402 -3.89 -40.62 -3.73
N LEU A 403 -3.89 -39.32 -4.09
CA LEU A 403 -2.71 -38.47 -4.10
C LEU A 403 -2.75 -37.50 -2.92
N LYS A 404 -1.67 -37.43 -2.17
CA LYS A 404 -1.53 -36.55 -0.98
C LYS A 404 -0.74 -35.28 -1.25
N THR A 405 0.08 -35.29 -2.29
CA THR A 405 0.91 -34.13 -2.67
C THR A 405 0.39 -33.54 -3.98
N VAL A 406 0.18 -32.22 -3.97
CA VAL A 406 -0.24 -31.46 -5.13
C VAL A 406 0.80 -30.38 -5.43
N VAL A 407 1.24 -30.36 -6.68
CA VAL A 407 2.30 -29.45 -7.16
C VAL A 407 1.70 -28.43 -8.11
N PHE A 408 1.96 -27.16 -7.84
CA PHE A 408 1.48 -26.07 -8.68
C PHE A 408 2.63 -25.34 -9.36
N VAL A 409 2.37 -24.81 -10.55
CA VAL A 409 3.35 -24.10 -11.35
C VAL A 409 3.09 -22.59 -11.28
N GLY A 410 4.09 -21.87 -10.81
CA GLY A 410 4.08 -20.43 -10.69
C GLY A 410 3.54 -19.89 -9.37
N ARG A 411 4.17 -18.81 -8.92
CA ARG A 411 4.00 -18.16 -7.62
C ARG A 411 2.55 -17.89 -7.23
N GLY A 412 1.77 -17.32 -8.17
CA GLY A 412 0.41 -16.88 -7.86
C GLY A 412 -0.53 -18.05 -7.61
N LEU A 413 -0.43 -19.10 -8.45
CA LEU A 413 -1.25 -20.31 -8.30
C LEU A 413 -0.89 -21.05 -7.00
N THR A 414 0.41 -21.24 -6.75
CA THR A 414 0.89 -21.90 -5.53
C THR A 414 0.43 -21.16 -4.27
N ALA A 415 0.56 -19.83 -4.26
CA ALA A 415 0.11 -19.00 -3.12
C ALA A 415 -1.38 -19.16 -2.84
N SER A 416 -2.23 -19.03 -3.86
CA SER A 416 -3.67 -19.17 -3.71
C SER A 416 -4.05 -20.58 -3.25
N MET A 417 -3.40 -21.61 -3.77
CA MET A 417 -3.70 -22.99 -3.39
C MET A 417 -3.20 -23.37 -1.99
N ILE A 418 -2.10 -22.79 -1.50
CA ILE A 418 -1.70 -22.95 -0.08
C ILE A 418 -2.80 -22.40 0.84
N TYR A 419 -3.42 -21.27 0.47
CA TYR A 419 -4.51 -20.69 1.25
C TYR A 419 -5.80 -21.51 1.14
N GLU A 420 -6.25 -21.83 -0.07
CA GLU A 420 -7.54 -22.49 -0.30
C GLU A 420 -7.55 -23.95 0.16
N LEU A 421 -6.44 -24.67 0.03
CA LEU A 421 -6.31 -26.06 0.44
C LEU A 421 -5.79 -26.25 1.88
N ARG A 422 -5.67 -25.17 2.68
CA ARG A 422 -5.10 -25.21 4.04
C ARG A 422 -5.74 -26.23 5.00
N GLU A 423 -7.02 -26.52 4.79
CA GLU A 423 -7.79 -27.46 5.64
C GLU A 423 -7.97 -28.84 4.99
N SER A 424 -7.41 -29.08 3.79
CA SER A 424 -7.62 -30.31 3.04
C SER A 424 -6.74 -31.47 3.46
N GLY A 425 -5.66 -31.21 4.22
CA GLY A 425 -4.63 -32.20 4.53
C GLY A 425 -3.70 -32.54 3.35
N LEU A 426 -3.84 -31.87 2.20
CA LEU A 426 -2.94 -32.04 1.06
C LEU A 426 -1.63 -31.27 1.28
N ASP A 427 -0.50 -31.88 0.91
CA ASP A 427 0.82 -31.23 0.89
C ASP A 427 0.96 -30.43 -0.42
N VAL A 428 0.90 -29.09 -0.31
CA VAL A 428 1.02 -28.19 -1.46
C VAL A 428 2.47 -27.83 -1.69
N ARG A 429 2.97 -28.09 -2.89
CA ARG A 429 4.35 -27.86 -3.33
C ARG A 429 4.41 -26.96 -4.56
N ALA A 430 5.58 -26.31 -4.75
CA ALA A 430 5.87 -25.52 -5.94
C ALA A 430 6.73 -26.34 -6.93
N TYR A 431 6.35 -26.32 -8.17
CA TYR A 431 7.17 -26.88 -9.26
C TYR A 431 8.46 -26.06 -9.40
N THR A 432 9.58 -26.74 -9.32
CA THR A 432 10.91 -26.12 -9.33
C THR A 432 11.79 -26.81 -10.37
N VAL A 433 12.31 -26.04 -11.32
CA VAL A 433 13.23 -26.55 -12.35
C VAL A 433 14.64 -26.73 -11.78
N ASP A 434 15.11 -25.70 -11.08
CA ASP A 434 16.44 -25.70 -10.43
C ASP A 434 16.33 -25.23 -8.98
N ARG A 435 16.56 -26.14 -8.04
CA ARG A 435 16.54 -25.87 -6.60
C ARG A 435 17.63 -24.90 -6.13
N ASN A 436 18.71 -24.76 -6.90
CA ASN A 436 19.79 -23.83 -6.56
C ASN A 436 19.50 -22.40 -7.04
N ALA A 437 18.51 -22.24 -7.94
CA ALA A 437 18.11 -20.97 -8.49
C ALA A 437 16.58 -20.80 -8.46
N PRO A 438 15.94 -20.79 -7.26
CA PRO A 438 14.50 -20.61 -7.14
C PRO A 438 14.09 -19.25 -7.70
N THR A 439 12.94 -19.19 -8.37
CA THR A 439 12.42 -17.97 -8.97
C THR A 439 11.37 -17.27 -8.09
N ASP A 440 10.89 -17.95 -7.07
CA ASP A 440 9.97 -17.41 -6.08
C ASP A 440 10.15 -18.03 -4.68
N HIS A 441 9.35 -17.54 -3.72
CA HIS A 441 9.42 -17.97 -2.33
C HIS A 441 9.04 -19.45 -2.14
N PHE A 442 8.06 -19.94 -2.87
CA PHE A 442 7.57 -21.30 -2.71
C PHE A 442 8.48 -22.32 -3.38
N GLU A 443 9.12 -21.96 -4.49
CA GLU A 443 10.22 -22.75 -5.04
C GLU A 443 11.40 -22.85 -4.07
N MET A 444 11.65 -21.80 -3.26
CA MET A 444 12.71 -21.80 -2.25
C MET A 444 12.36 -22.63 -1.02
N THR A 445 11.11 -22.61 -0.56
CA THR A 445 10.70 -23.18 0.73
C THR A 445 9.95 -24.52 0.62
N ARG A 446 9.24 -24.76 -0.48
CA ARG A 446 8.40 -25.94 -0.73
C ARG A 446 8.64 -26.54 -2.14
N PRO A 447 9.91 -26.75 -2.55
CA PRO A 447 10.21 -27.19 -3.90
C PRO A 447 9.73 -28.63 -4.14
N TRP A 448 9.24 -28.88 -5.33
CA TRP A 448 9.12 -30.20 -5.93
C TRP A 448 9.75 -30.16 -7.33
N SER A 449 10.57 -31.15 -7.64
CA SER A 449 11.28 -31.30 -8.91
C SER A 449 10.88 -32.60 -9.58
N PRO A 450 10.93 -32.68 -10.92
CA PRO A 450 10.70 -33.95 -11.66
C PRO A 450 11.58 -35.10 -11.25
N THR A 451 12.68 -34.86 -10.55
CA THR A 451 13.58 -35.88 -10.02
C THR A 451 13.14 -36.46 -8.66
N ASP A 452 12.12 -35.85 -8.04
CA ASP A 452 11.62 -36.31 -6.73
C ASP A 452 10.81 -37.59 -6.87
N ALA A 453 10.75 -38.37 -5.79
CA ALA A 453 10.02 -39.63 -5.75
C ALA A 453 8.52 -39.42 -5.45
N GLY A 454 7.73 -40.42 -5.80
CA GLY A 454 6.36 -40.63 -5.38
C GLY A 454 5.32 -40.17 -6.38
N PRO A 455 4.10 -40.68 -6.29
CA PRO A 455 3.02 -40.17 -7.10
C PRO A 455 2.54 -38.82 -6.58
N VAL A 456 2.50 -37.82 -7.44
CA VAL A 456 2.00 -36.47 -7.15
C VAL A 456 1.02 -36.00 -8.23
N LEU A 457 0.15 -35.05 -7.88
CA LEU A 457 -0.71 -34.36 -8.83
C LEU A 457 -0.05 -33.03 -9.21
N VAL A 458 0.37 -32.88 -10.47
CA VAL A 458 0.90 -31.61 -10.98
C VAL A 458 -0.19 -30.87 -11.71
N VAL A 459 -0.47 -29.63 -11.30
CA VAL A 459 -1.58 -28.82 -11.83
C VAL A 459 -1.07 -27.53 -12.46
N PHE A 460 -1.53 -27.30 -13.69
CA PHE A 460 -1.23 -26.10 -14.48
C PHE A 460 -2.51 -25.29 -14.70
N ALA A 461 -2.40 -23.98 -14.65
CA ALA A 461 -3.50 -23.06 -15.00
C ALA A 461 -3.63 -22.82 -16.52
N TRP A 462 -3.20 -23.77 -17.35
CA TRP A 462 -3.29 -23.72 -18.82
C TRP A 462 -3.34 -25.11 -19.45
N ALA A 463 -3.71 -25.18 -20.73
CA ALA A 463 -4.11 -26.42 -21.43
C ALA A 463 -2.98 -27.39 -21.78
N GLY A 464 -1.78 -27.17 -21.38
CA GLY A 464 -0.72 -28.18 -21.60
C GLY A 464 0.68 -27.62 -21.52
N PRO A 465 1.51 -28.22 -20.68
CA PRO A 465 2.93 -27.91 -20.63
C PRO A 465 3.67 -28.67 -21.73
N SER A 466 4.77 -28.10 -22.18
CA SER A 466 5.86 -28.92 -22.72
C SER A 466 6.56 -29.57 -21.54
N PHE A 467 6.24 -30.79 -21.25
CA PHE A 467 6.84 -31.55 -20.15
C PHE A 467 8.25 -32.00 -20.51
N GLY A 468 9.21 -31.25 -20.79
CA GLY A 468 10.59 -31.70 -20.97
C GLY A 468 10.91 -33.11 -20.50
N GLU A 469 11.78 -33.25 -19.54
CA GLU A 469 12.34 -34.53 -19.08
C GLU A 469 11.36 -35.50 -18.37
N PHE A 470 10.21 -35.05 -17.85
CA PHE A 470 9.27 -35.95 -17.17
C PHE A 470 7.98 -36.27 -17.92
N ALA A 471 7.91 -35.90 -19.20
CA ALA A 471 6.78 -36.25 -20.06
C ALA A 471 6.48 -37.77 -20.08
N ALA A 472 7.50 -38.58 -19.99
CA ALA A 472 7.37 -40.07 -19.97
C ALA A 472 6.74 -40.62 -18.67
N ARG A 473 6.75 -39.82 -17.56
CA ARG A 473 6.19 -40.19 -16.25
C ARG A 473 4.87 -39.49 -15.97
N ALA A 474 4.45 -38.57 -16.82
CA ALA A 474 3.26 -37.76 -16.60
C ALA A 474 2.08 -38.31 -17.38
N THR A 475 1.02 -38.66 -16.68
CA THR A 475 -0.25 -39.10 -17.25
C THR A 475 -1.32 -38.04 -17.04
N LEU A 476 -1.95 -37.56 -18.11
CA LEU A 476 -3.07 -36.61 -17.99
C LEU A 476 -4.22 -37.33 -17.26
N VAL A 477 -4.60 -36.78 -16.13
CA VAL A 477 -5.74 -37.24 -15.33
C VAL A 477 -7.02 -36.54 -15.78
N GLU A 478 -6.98 -35.21 -15.85
CA GLU A 478 -8.15 -34.43 -16.22
C GLU A 478 -7.76 -33.05 -16.76
N GLN A 479 -8.56 -32.56 -17.73
CA GLN A 479 -8.63 -31.16 -18.10
C GLN A 479 -9.99 -30.62 -17.72
N PHE A 480 -10.02 -29.44 -17.08
CA PHE A 480 -11.26 -28.87 -16.60
C PHE A 480 -11.32 -27.37 -16.84
N LYS A 481 -12.54 -26.86 -17.03
CA LYS A 481 -12.79 -25.43 -17.11
C LYS A 481 -12.66 -24.79 -15.74
N THR A 482 -12.16 -23.56 -15.70
CA THR A 482 -11.99 -22.79 -14.47
C THR A 482 -12.17 -21.30 -14.76
N GLU A 483 -12.54 -20.54 -13.74
CA GLU A 483 -12.72 -19.09 -13.85
C GLU A 483 -11.53 -18.30 -13.30
N ILE A 484 -10.48 -18.98 -12.78
CA ILE A 484 -9.34 -18.26 -12.25
C ILE A 484 -8.63 -17.44 -13.32
N PHE A 485 -8.26 -16.20 -12.96
CA PHE A 485 -7.61 -15.25 -13.86
C PHE A 485 -6.36 -15.81 -14.57
N LEU A 486 -5.59 -16.67 -13.92
CA LEU A 486 -4.37 -17.26 -14.47
C LEU A 486 -4.63 -18.20 -15.66
N ALA A 487 -5.82 -18.78 -15.77
CA ALA A 487 -6.21 -19.66 -16.87
C ALA A 487 -6.73 -18.91 -18.11
N ARG A 488 -6.85 -17.57 -18.06
CA ARG A 488 -7.44 -16.74 -19.12
C ARG A 488 -6.75 -16.88 -20.48
N GLY A 489 -5.44 -17.12 -20.49
CA GLY A 489 -4.66 -17.28 -21.73
C GLY A 489 -4.81 -18.66 -22.39
N SER A 490 -5.50 -19.62 -21.74
CA SER A 490 -5.70 -21.00 -22.17
C SER A 490 -7.19 -21.36 -22.31
N ASP A 491 -8.03 -20.42 -22.75
CA ASP A 491 -9.48 -20.60 -22.90
C ASP A 491 -10.17 -21.09 -21.61
N TRP A 492 -9.64 -20.65 -20.45
CA TRP A 492 -10.13 -21.01 -19.13
C TRP A 492 -10.04 -22.52 -18.83
N ILE A 493 -9.02 -23.19 -19.36
CA ILE A 493 -8.76 -24.61 -19.13
C ILE A 493 -7.53 -24.75 -18.21
N ALA A 494 -7.67 -25.61 -17.23
CA ALA A 494 -6.56 -26.11 -16.41
C ALA A 494 -6.33 -27.59 -16.70
N SER A 495 -5.10 -28.07 -16.47
CA SER A 495 -4.71 -29.45 -16.70
C SER A 495 -4.07 -30.04 -15.44
N ALA A 496 -4.51 -31.24 -15.08
CA ALA A 496 -3.99 -32.00 -13.94
C ALA A 496 -3.36 -33.30 -14.45
N TYR A 497 -2.13 -33.54 -14.02
CA TYR A 497 -1.34 -34.71 -14.40
C TYR A 497 -0.88 -35.48 -13.17
N ARG A 498 -1.01 -36.79 -13.19
CA ARG A 498 -0.34 -37.68 -12.26
C ARG A 498 1.10 -37.87 -12.73
N VAL A 499 2.05 -37.74 -11.84
CA VAL A 499 3.48 -38.02 -12.07
C VAL A 499 3.90 -39.07 -11.04
N ASP A 500 4.30 -40.25 -11.57
CA ASP A 500 4.73 -41.42 -10.74
C ASP A 500 6.22 -41.41 -10.47
#